data_e6f7cfe865832d5484bc5296b1884a45
#
_entry.id   e6f7cfe865832d5484bc5296b1884a45
#
_cell.length_a   1.000
_cell.length_b   1.000
_cell.length_c   1.000
_cell.angle_alpha   90.00
_cell.angle_beta   90.00
_cell.angle_gamma   90.00
#
_symmetry.space_group_name_H-M   'P 1'
#
loop_
_entity.id
_entity.type
_entity.pdbx_description
1 polymer ?
#
loop_
_entity_poly.entity_id
_entity_poly.type
_entity_poly.pdbx_seq_one_letter_code
_entity_poly.pdbx_strand_id
1 'polypeptide(L)'
;LAICETAFRPGIHFVSVKTTEQQDIKALRNTRQLMVEQRTALANQLRSLLAEYGLTIPVGILRLQQQLPELIEDASNCLTFTLRRLLSSLLENIQALNEQITTLDNEIAALSSQQIAYRHLLTIPGVGPLIAAAFLSEVDVTQFSSGRELSAWCGLVPRQHSSGGKQRLSSVTKNGNRSLRTLIIHGARSVMRCVKKRDDSLSIWLQRLEARRGFLKTTVALANKLTRIIWRVLTDGIDFNMQKAVTMN
;
A
#
# COMPACT_ATOMS: atom_id res chain seq x y z
N LEU A 1 35.22 2.73 4.46
CA LEU A 1 35.99 1.48 4.67
C LEU A 1 35.06 0.26 4.80
N ALA A 2 34.12 0.20 5.76
CA ALA A 2 33.26 -0.98 6.00
C ALA A 2 32.45 -1.44 4.76
N ILE A 3 31.93 -0.51 3.97
CA ILE A 3 31.17 -0.83 2.74
C ILE A 3 32.09 -1.47 1.69
N CYS A 4 33.29 -0.92 1.51
CA CYS A 4 34.27 -1.47 0.55
C CYS A 4 34.74 -2.87 0.98
N GLU A 5 35.01 -3.07 2.27
CA GLU A 5 35.39 -4.38 2.79
C GLU A 5 34.27 -5.41 2.63
N THR A 6 33.02 -4.99 2.82
CA THR A 6 31.85 -5.86 2.63
C THR A 6 31.73 -6.34 1.19
N ALA A 7 32.09 -5.49 0.20
CA ALA A 7 32.02 -5.83 -1.22
C ALA A 7 32.91 -7.02 -1.62
N PHE A 8 33.98 -7.27 -0.87
CA PHE A 8 34.94 -8.36 -1.15
C PHE A 8 34.71 -9.61 -0.29
N ARG A 9 33.73 -9.61 0.63
CA ARG A 9 33.48 -10.77 1.48
C ARG A 9 32.66 -11.84 0.75
N PRO A 10 33.05 -13.12 0.80
CA PRO A 10 32.28 -14.20 0.21
C PRO A 10 30.93 -14.38 0.95
N GLY A 11 29.90 -14.79 0.23
CA GLY A 11 28.57 -15.09 0.79
C GLY A 11 27.66 -13.87 0.98
N ILE A 12 28.07 -12.67 0.52
CA ILE A 12 27.18 -11.50 0.50
C ILE A 12 26.43 -11.44 -0.82
N HIS A 13 25.10 -11.47 -0.72
CA HIS A 13 24.22 -11.28 -1.87
C HIS A 13 23.96 -9.80 -2.08
N PHE A 14 24.43 -9.27 -3.21
CA PHE A 14 24.17 -7.89 -3.59
C PHE A 14 22.81 -7.76 -4.27
N VAL A 15 22.13 -6.67 -3.98
CA VAL A 15 20.89 -6.30 -4.68
C VAL A 15 21.26 -5.86 -6.10
N SER A 16 20.46 -6.27 -7.10
CA SER A 16 20.63 -5.81 -8.49
C SER A 16 20.51 -4.29 -8.58
N VAL A 17 21.35 -3.69 -9.41
CA VAL A 17 21.31 -2.25 -9.68
C VAL A 17 20.01 -1.94 -10.43
N LYS A 18 19.24 -1.00 -9.90
CA LYS A 18 17.98 -0.56 -10.54
C LYS A 18 18.28 0.18 -11.83
N THR A 19 17.44 -0.04 -12.84
CA THR A 19 17.44 0.77 -14.06
C THR A 19 17.00 2.20 -13.75
N THR A 20 17.33 3.15 -14.64
CA THR A 20 16.88 4.55 -14.51
C THR A 20 15.36 4.64 -14.39
N GLU A 21 14.63 3.88 -15.23
CA GLU A 21 13.16 3.84 -15.19
C GLU A 21 12.61 3.34 -13.83
N GLN A 22 13.24 2.31 -13.26
CA GLN A 22 12.87 1.83 -11.92
C GLN A 22 13.14 2.89 -10.83
N GLN A 23 14.21 3.65 -10.97
CA GLN A 23 14.54 4.74 -10.07
C GLN A 23 13.54 5.88 -10.18
N ASP A 24 13.15 6.25 -11.41
CA ASP A 24 12.15 7.30 -11.67
C ASP A 24 10.78 6.94 -11.10
N ILE A 25 10.28 5.72 -11.36
CA ILE A 25 9.02 5.23 -10.78
C ILE A 25 9.08 5.25 -9.25
N LYS A 26 10.21 4.85 -8.67
CA LYS A 26 10.39 4.89 -7.22
C LYS A 26 10.39 6.32 -6.67
N ALA A 27 11.04 7.27 -7.37
CA ALA A 27 11.07 8.68 -7.00
C ALA A 27 9.67 9.29 -7.03
N LEU A 28 8.93 9.09 -8.12
CA LEU A 28 7.53 9.54 -8.27
C LEU A 28 6.63 8.98 -7.16
N ARG A 29 6.74 7.69 -6.84
CA ARG A 29 5.98 7.06 -5.76
C ARG A 29 6.31 7.62 -4.38
N ASN A 30 7.58 7.90 -4.09
CA ASN A 30 7.99 8.48 -2.82
C ASN A 30 7.48 9.92 -2.69
N THR A 31 7.58 10.72 -3.74
CA THR A 31 7.05 12.10 -3.80
C THR A 31 5.53 12.09 -3.60
N ARG A 32 4.82 11.20 -4.32
CA ARG A 32 3.38 11.03 -4.14
C ARG A 32 3.01 10.66 -2.70
N GLN A 33 3.75 9.77 -2.07
CA GLN A 33 3.50 9.37 -0.68
C GLN A 33 3.65 10.55 0.27
N LEU A 34 4.69 11.36 0.10
CA LEU A 34 4.89 12.59 0.87
C LEU A 34 3.71 13.54 0.72
N MET A 35 3.22 13.78 -0.50
CA MET A 35 2.05 14.64 -0.75
C MET A 35 0.78 14.10 -0.09
N VAL A 36 0.56 12.79 -0.09
CA VAL A 36 -0.57 12.16 0.63
C VAL A 36 -0.46 12.37 2.13
N GLU A 37 0.74 12.29 2.70
CA GLU A 37 0.98 12.53 4.13
C GLU A 37 0.75 14.00 4.48
N GLN A 38 1.24 14.95 3.69
CA GLN A 38 1.00 16.39 3.85
C GLN A 38 -0.49 16.71 3.77
N ARG A 39 -1.20 16.21 2.77
CA ARG A 39 -2.66 16.38 2.64
C ARG A 39 -3.41 15.84 3.86
N THR A 40 -3.00 14.70 4.39
CA THR A 40 -3.62 14.11 5.57
C THR A 40 -3.36 14.94 6.82
N ALA A 41 -2.15 15.46 6.97
CA ALA A 41 -1.79 16.35 8.07
C ALA A 41 -2.61 17.64 8.05
N LEU A 42 -2.70 18.29 6.88
CA LEU A 42 -3.52 19.50 6.69
C LEU A 42 -5.00 19.24 7.00
N ALA A 43 -5.56 18.13 6.52
CA ALA A 43 -6.94 17.75 6.79
C ALA A 43 -7.23 17.51 8.28
N ASN A 44 -6.27 16.96 9.01
CA ASN A 44 -6.38 16.77 10.45
C ASN A 44 -6.25 18.09 11.20
N GLN A 45 -5.36 18.97 10.77
CA GLN A 45 -5.22 20.32 11.33
C GLN A 45 -6.51 21.14 11.15
N LEU A 46 -7.11 21.12 9.96
CA LEU A 46 -8.40 21.79 9.71
C LEU A 46 -9.50 21.30 10.66
N ARG A 47 -9.61 19.98 10.85
CA ARG A 47 -10.59 19.41 11.78
C ARG A 47 -10.31 19.81 13.22
N SER A 48 -9.05 19.87 13.62
CA SER A 48 -8.66 20.32 14.98
C SER A 48 -9.06 21.78 15.21
N LEU A 49 -8.75 22.65 14.26
CA LEU A 49 -9.13 24.08 14.35
C LEU A 49 -10.64 24.28 14.44
N LEU A 50 -11.42 23.56 13.62
CA LEU A 50 -12.88 23.60 13.66
C LEU A 50 -13.44 23.09 14.99
N ALA A 51 -12.85 22.03 15.54
CA ALA A 51 -13.30 21.44 16.78
C ALA A 51 -13.18 22.40 17.99
N GLU A 52 -12.19 23.29 17.99
CA GLU A 52 -12.05 24.35 19.01
C GLU A 52 -13.22 25.33 19.03
N TYR A 53 -13.91 25.46 17.88
CA TYR A 53 -15.13 26.28 17.75
C TYR A 53 -16.43 25.46 17.83
N GLY A 54 -16.34 24.18 18.26
CA GLY A 54 -17.50 23.29 18.37
C GLY A 54 -18.03 22.76 17.03
N LEU A 55 -17.31 23.02 15.93
CA LEU A 55 -17.68 22.57 14.58
C LEU A 55 -16.96 21.26 14.23
N THR A 56 -17.67 20.28 13.68
CA THR A 56 -17.09 18.97 13.35
C THR A 56 -17.40 18.57 11.91
N ILE A 57 -16.37 18.06 11.21
CA ILE A 57 -16.51 17.45 9.88
C ILE A 57 -16.09 15.98 9.96
N PRO A 58 -16.93 15.03 9.50
CA PRO A 58 -16.60 13.61 9.50
C PRO A 58 -15.29 13.31 8.75
N VAL A 59 -14.65 12.17 9.11
CA VAL A 59 -13.40 11.73 8.50
C VAL A 59 -13.59 11.48 6.99
N GLY A 60 -12.64 11.95 6.18
CA GLY A 60 -12.59 11.81 4.72
C GLY A 60 -12.26 13.13 4.03
N ILE A 61 -11.35 13.09 3.05
CA ILE A 61 -10.93 14.29 2.31
C ILE A 61 -12.11 14.87 1.51
N LEU A 62 -12.86 14.00 0.84
CA LEU A 62 -14.02 14.42 0.04
C LEU A 62 -15.07 15.15 0.89
N ARG A 63 -15.39 14.62 2.07
CA ARG A 63 -16.35 15.26 2.99
C ARG A 63 -15.84 16.62 3.48
N LEU A 64 -14.54 16.71 3.75
CA LEU A 64 -13.92 18.00 4.15
C LEU A 64 -14.07 19.03 3.03
N GLN A 65 -13.77 18.66 1.79
CA GLN A 65 -13.87 19.58 0.63
C GLN A 65 -15.32 20.01 0.32
N GLN A 66 -16.29 19.15 0.61
CA GLN A 66 -17.71 19.45 0.40
C GLN A 66 -18.30 20.35 1.50
N GLN A 67 -17.99 20.07 2.76
CA GLN A 67 -18.64 20.72 3.90
C GLN A 67 -17.90 21.97 4.40
N LEU A 68 -16.59 22.05 4.20
CA LEU A 68 -15.81 23.17 4.73
C LEU A 68 -16.19 24.52 4.08
N PRO A 69 -16.46 24.65 2.77
CA PRO A 69 -16.91 25.92 2.18
C PRO A 69 -18.18 26.45 2.83
N GLU A 70 -19.19 25.58 3.02
CA GLU A 70 -20.45 25.95 3.66
C GLU A 70 -20.23 26.50 5.08
N LEU A 71 -19.35 25.85 5.86
CA LEU A 71 -19.00 26.32 7.21
C LEU A 71 -18.24 27.66 7.21
N ILE A 72 -17.42 27.91 6.20
CA ILE A 72 -16.69 29.18 6.06
C ILE A 72 -17.66 30.33 5.71
N GLU A 73 -18.69 30.07 4.90
CA GLU A 73 -19.67 31.09 4.46
C GLU A 73 -20.77 31.36 5.49
N ASP A 74 -21.05 30.39 6.37
CA ASP A 74 -22.11 30.52 7.38
C ASP A 74 -21.79 31.62 8.41
N ALA A 75 -22.51 32.74 8.31
CA ALA A 75 -22.36 33.88 9.19
C ALA A 75 -22.88 33.63 10.62
N SER A 76 -23.67 32.57 10.84
CA SER A 76 -24.26 32.26 12.14
C SER A 76 -23.30 31.59 13.10
N ASN A 77 -22.22 30.99 12.60
CA ASN A 77 -21.21 30.33 13.43
C ASN A 77 -20.18 31.30 14.03
N CYS A 78 -19.49 30.89 15.08
CA CYS A 78 -18.54 31.70 15.84
C CYS A 78 -17.16 31.88 15.18
N LEU A 79 -16.96 31.47 13.92
CA LEU A 79 -15.68 31.60 13.24
C LEU A 79 -15.32 33.08 13.00
N THR A 80 -14.11 33.47 13.44
CA THR A 80 -13.59 34.81 13.19
C THR A 80 -13.20 35.02 11.72
N PHE A 81 -13.16 36.24 11.25
CA PHE A 81 -12.69 36.55 9.87
C PHE A 81 -11.28 35.99 9.59
N THR A 82 -10.37 36.13 10.55
CA THR A 82 -9.01 35.62 10.42
C THR A 82 -8.99 34.08 10.26
N LEU A 83 -9.82 33.38 11.03
CA LEU A 83 -9.87 31.91 10.92
C LEU A 83 -10.53 31.47 9.61
N ARG A 84 -11.61 32.13 9.16
CA ARG A 84 -12.23 31.83 7.86
C ARG A 84 -11.22 31.96 6.72
N ARG A 85 -10.42 33.02 6.70
CA ARG A 85 -9.36 33.24 5.71
C ARG A 85 -8.30 32.12 5.78
N LEU A 86 -7.86 31.74 7.00
CA LEU A 86 -6.91 30.66 7.20
C LEU A 86 -7.45 29.32 6.70
N LEU A 87 -8.70 28.99 7.05
CA LEU A 87 -9.35 27.74 6.62
C LEU A 87 -9.49 27.67 5.09
N SER A 88 -9.83 28.79 4.43
CA SER A 88 -9.87 28.89 2.96
C SER A 88 -8.50 28.59 2.35
N SER A 89 -7.43 29.22 2.84
CA SER A 89 -6.07 28.99 2.33
C SER A 89 -5.61 27.54 2.53
N LEU A 90 -5.94 26.93 3.67
CA LEU A 90 -5.62 25.52 3.92
C LEU A 90 -6.42 24.57 3.00
N LEU A 91 -7.66 24.91 2.68
CA LEU A 91 -8.49 24.17 1.72
C LEU A 91 -7.90 24.22 0.31
N GLU A 92 -7.48 25.40 -0.14
CA GLU A 92 -6.78 25.58 -1.43
C GLU A 92 -5.52 24.71 -1.51
N ASN A 93 -4.72 24.66 -0.44
CA ASN A 93 -3.54 23.81 -0.36
C ASN A 93 -3.89 22.32 -0.48
N ILE A 94 -4.99 21.88 0.14
CA ILE A 94 -5.47 20.47 0.01
C ILE A 94 -5.91 20.20 -1.43
N GLN A 95 -6.55 21.15 -2.11
CA GLN A 95 -6.97 21.01 -3.51
C GLN A 95 -5.76 20.87 -4.43
N ALA A 96 -4.77 21.76 -4.28
CA ALA A 96 -3.52 21.70 -5.04
C ALA A 96 -2.77 20.37 -4.83
N LEU A 97 -2.69 19.89 -3.59
CA LEU A 97 -2.10 18.56 -3.31
C LEU A 97 -2.87 17.42 -3.96
N ASN A 98 -4.21 17.49 -4.04
CA ASN A 98 -5.00 16.47 -4.73
C ASN A 98 -4.71 16.42 -6.23
N GLU A 99 -4.58 17.58 -6.88
CA GLU A 99 -4.23 17.68 -8.29
C GLU A 99 -2.83 17.13 -8.56
N GLN A 100 -1.85 17.49 -7.74
CA GLN A 100 -0.49 16.97 -7.84
C GLN A 100 -0.43 15.46 -7.64
N ILE A 101 -1.15 14.91 -6.64
CA ILE A 101 -1.24 13.47 -6.41
C ILE A 101 -1.85 12.76 -7.62
N THR A 102 -2.89 13.34 -8.23
CA THR A 102 -3.53 12.76 -9.43
C THR A 102 -2.59 12.77 -10.63
N THR A 103 -1.85 13.85 -10.83
CA THR A 103 -0.82 13.96 -11.89
C THR A 103 0.25 12.88 -11.72
N LEU A 104 0.78 12.71 -10.49
CA LEU A 104 1.77 11.67 -10.20
C LEU A 104 1.20 10.26 -10.37
N ASP A 105 -0.06 10.02 -10.00
CA ASP A 105 -0.71 8.71 -10.22
C ASP A 105 -0.80 8.36 -11.71
N ASN A 106 -1.14 9.33 -12.55
CA ASN A 106 -1.21 9.16 -14.00
C ASN A 106 0.18 8.91 -14.62
N GLU A 107 1.19 9.66 -14.17
CA GLU A 107 2.57 9.51 -14.63
C GLU A 107 3.15 8.14 -14.25
N ILE A 108 2.98 7.71 -13.01
CA ILE A 108 3.38 6.38 -12.54
C ILE A 108 2.70 5.28 -13.38
N ALA A 109 1.41 5.41 -13.65
CA ALA A 109 0.67 4.45 -14.45
C ALA A 109 1.16 4.43 -15.91
N ALA A 110 1.41 5.59 -16.52
CA ALA A 110 1.90 5.71 -17.89
C ALA A 110 3.28 5.05 -18.05
N LEU A 111 4.25 5.37 -17.20
CA LEU A 111 5.58 4.77 -17.24
C LEU A 111 5.52 3.25 -16.99
N SER A 112 4.73 2.81 -16.03
CA SER A 112 4.65 1.38 -15.70
C SER A 112 3.93 0.57 -16.78
N SER A 113 2.99 1.15 -17.52
CA SER A 113 2.17 0.47 -18.53
C SER A 113 2.96 -0.01 -19.76
N GLN A 114 4.16 0.51 -19.97
CA GLN A 114 5.08 0.08 -21.03
C GLN A 114 5.60 -1.35 -20.80
N GLN A 115 5.58 -1.82 -19.57
CA GLN A 115 6.06 -3.16 -19.21
C GLN A 115 4.92 -4.20 -19.29
N ILE A 116 5.15 -5.31 -20.00
CA ILE A 116 4.16 -6.41 -20.08
C ILE A 116 3.83 -6.95 -18.69
N ALA A 117 4.84 -7.08 -17.83
CA ALA A 117 4.69 -7.55 -16.46
C ALA A 117 3.70 -6.70 -15.62
N TYR A 118 3.59 -5.39 -15.93
CA TYR A 118 2.59 -4.53 -15.27
C TYR A 118 1.16 -4.99 -15.57
N ARG A 119 0.87 -5.33 -16.82
CA ARG A 119 -0.45 -5.82 -17.24
C ARG A 119 -0.80 -7.13 -16.56
N HIS A 120 0.16 -8.06 -16.48
CA HIS A 120 -0.03 -9.32 -15.76
C HIS A 120 -0.33 -9.09 -14.26
N LEU A 121 0.35 -8.15 -13.63
CA LEU A 121 0.10 -7.82 -12.22
C LEU A 121 -1.30 -7.26 -11.98
N LEU A 122 -1.82 -6.44 -12.89
CA LEU A 122 -3.17 -5.87 -12.78
C LEU A 122 -4.29 -6.92 -12.86
N THR A 123 -4.02 -8.12 -13.37
CA THR A 123 -5.00 -9.23 -13.37
C THR A 123 -5.22 -9.83 -11.98
N ILE A 124 -4.34 -9.55 -11.02
CA ILE A 124 -4.40 -10.10 -9.66
C ILE A 124 -5.41 -9.29 -8.82
N PRO A 125 -6.43 -9.92 -8.23
CA PRO A 125 -7.38 -9.23 -7.36
C PRO A 125 -6.68 -8.50 -6.21
N GLY A 126 -6.97 -7.21 -6.05
CA GLY A 126 -6.36 -6.37 -5.01
C GLY A 126 -5.00 -5.78 -5.38
N VAL A 127 -4.47 -6.07 -6.56
CA VAL A 127 -3.27 -5.41 -7.10
C VAL A 127 -3.71 -4.31 -8.07
N GLY A 128 -3.63 -3.07 -7.61
CA GLY A 128 -3.89 -1.89 -8.44
C GLY A 128 -2.61 -1.28 -9.01
N PRO A 129 -2.73 -0.19 -9.81
CA PRO A 129 -1.62 0.48 -10.46
C PRO A 129 -0.42 0.76 -9.57
N LEU A 130 -0.65 1.34 -8.39
CA LEU A 130 0.43 1.67 -7.44
C LEU A 130 1.14 0.45 -6.88
N ILE A 131 0.42 -0.65 -6.65
CA ILE A 131 1.02 -1.90 -6.15
C ILE A 131 1.86 -2.53 -7.25
N ALA A 132 1.34 -2.59 -8.48
CA ALA A 132 2.06 -3.12 -9.63
C ALA A 132 3.35 -2.34 -9.89
N ALA A 133 3.26 -1.01 -9.98
CA ALA A 133 4.42 -0.12 -10.13
C ALA A 133 5.44 -0.28 -9.00
N ALA A 134 4.97 -0.47 -7.76
CA ALA A 134 5.82 -0.67 -6.60
C ALA A 134 6.64 -1.96 -6.69
N PHE A 135 6.01 -3.06 -7.05
CA PHE A 135 6.71 -4.33 -7.19
C PHE A 135 7.71 -4.28 -8.37
N LEU A 136 7.33 -3.73 -9.51
CA LEU A 136 8.22 -3.63 -10.67
C LEU A 136 9.43 -2.73 -10.44
N SER A 137 9.27 -1.66 -9.66
CA SER A 137 10.37 -0.73 -9.38
C SER A 137 11.28 -1.15 -8.22
N GLU A 138 10.83 -2.04 -7.34
CA GLU A 138 11.57 -2.37 -6.12
C GLU A 138 12.01 -3.83 -6.02
N VAL A 139 11.35 -4.75 -6.75
CA VAL A 139 11.57 -6.19 -6.62
C VAL A 139 12.18 -6.76 -7.90
N ASP A 140 13.34 -7.37 -7.76
CA ASP A 140 13.89 -8.28 -8.75
C ASP A 140 13.52 -9.71 -8.34
N VAL A 141 12.57 -10.32 -9.05
CA VAL A 141 12.06 -11.65 -8.71
C VAL A 141 13.08 -12.77 -8.85
N THR A 142 14.14 -12.56 -9.64
CA THR A 142 15.21 -13.54 -9.87
C THR A 142 16.06 -13.74 -8.61
N GLN A 143 16.07 -12.80 -7.69
CA GLN A 143 16.78 -12.87 -6.41
C GLN A 143 16.07 -13.75 -5.36
N PHE A 144 14.86 -14.21 -5.66
CA PHE A 144 14.07 -15.01 -4.73
C PHE A 144 13.83 -16.41 -5.31
N SER A 145 14.22 -17.43 -4.56
CA SER A 145 14.00 -18.83 -4.95
C SER A 145 12.52 -19.23 -4.90
N SER A 146 11.71 -18.51 -4.16
CA SER A 146 10.28 -18.78 -4.00
C SER A 146 9.48 -17.57 -3.59
N GLY A 147 8.17 -17.58 -3.87
CA GLY A 147 7.26 -16.56 -3.37
C GLY A 147 7.16 -16.49 -1.83
N ARG A 148 7.54 -17.56 -1.12
CA ARG A 148 7.63 -17.56 0.35
C ARG A 148 8.78 -16.66 0.81
N GLU A 149 9.89 -16.72 0.12
CA GLU A 149 11.06 -15.89 0.40
C GLU A 149 10.76 -14.40 0.14
N LEU A 150 10.13 -14.06 -0.99
CA LEU A 150 9.67 -12.68 -1.25
C LEU A 150 8.69 -12.19 -0.17
N SER A 151 7.77 -13.05 0.27
CA SER A 151 6.83 -12.72 1.34
C SER A 151 7.53 -12.49 2.70
N ALA A 152 8.58 -13.27 2.99
CA ALA A 152 9.43 -13.07 4.17
C ALA A 152 10.22 -11.76 4.07
N TRP A 153 10.78 -11.47 2.90
CA TRP A 153 11.46 -10.21 2.61
C TRP A 153 10.54 -8.98 2.75
N CYS A 154 9.25 -9.09 2.39
CA CYS A 154 8.25 -8.07 2.67
C CYS A 154 7.84 -7.98 4.15
N GLY A 155 8.31 -8.91 5.00
CA GLY A 155 7.99 -8.97 6.42
C GLY A 155 6.54 -9.37 6.70
N LEU A 156 5.94 -10.20 5.83
CA LEU A 156 4.56 -10.70 5.94
C LEU A 156 4.46 -12.09 6.57
N VAL A 157 5.55 -12.61 7.10
CA VAL A 157 5.60 -13.90 7.81
C VAL A 157 5.57 -13.70 9.32
N PRO A 158 5.06 -14.66 10.11
CA PRO A 158 5.10 -14.57 11.56
C PRO A 158 6.55 -14.68 12.09
N ARG A 159 6.82 -13.99 13.18
CA ARG A 159 8.05 -14.23 13.95
C ARG A 159 7.99 -15.62 14.55
N GLN A 160 9.09 -16.34 14.50
CA GLN A 160 9.21 -17.68 15.07
C GLN A 160 10.24 -17.66 16.19
N HIS A 161 9.83 -18.14 17.35
CA HIS A 161 10.67 -18.40 18.50
C HIS A 161 10.47 -19.87 18.87
N SER A 162 11.21 -20.74 18.23
CA SER A 162 11.08 -22.20 18.39
C SER A 162 12.33 -22.75 19.03
N SER A 163 12.15 -23.55 20.09
CA SER A 163 13.21 -24.28 20.76
C SER A 163 12.68 -25.64 21.20
N GLY A 164 13.53 -26.66 21.24
CA GLY A 164 13.18 -28.01 21.72
C GLY A 164 12.01 -28.65 20.96
N GLY A 165 11.91 -28.44 19.64
CA GLY A 165 10.85 -29.03 18.80
C GLY A 165 9.48 -28.35 18.94
N LYS A 166 9.30 -27.36 19.81
CA LYS A 166 8.03 -26.63 19.96
C LYS A 166 8.02 -25.37 19.13
N GLN A 167 7.10 -25.29 18.14
CA GLN A 167 6.89 -24.09 17.33
C GLN A 167 6.10 -23.06 18.11
N ARG A 168 6.70 -21.88 18.29
CA ARG A 168 6.02 -20.69 18.82
C ARG A 168 6.02 -19.59 17.77
N LEU A 169 4.87 -19.39 17.14
CA LEU A 169 4.64 -18.30 16.19
C LEU A 169 4.01 -17.11 16.90
N SER A 170 4.55 -15.91 16.66
CA SER A 170 4.03 -14.67 17.21
C SER A 170 3.49 -13.74 16.11
N SER A 171 3.47 -12.43 16.36
CA SER A 171 3.01 -11.44 15.38
C SER A 171 3.88 -11.42 14.11
N VAL A 172 3.39 -10.77 13.07
CA VAL A 172 4.12 -10.56 11.80
C VAL A 172 5.46 -9.86 12.06
N THR A 173 6.52 -10.28 11.38
CA THR A 173 7.89 -9.78 11.58
C THR A 173 7.98 -8.27 11.39
N LYS A 174 7.28 -7.73 10.39
CA LYS A 174 7.37 -6.33 9.94
C LYS A 174 8.79 -5.90 9.51
N ASN A 175 9.72 -6.84 9.38
CA ASN A 175 11.05 -6.60 8.87
C ASN A 175 10.98 -6.42 7.33
N GLY A 176 11.99 -5.73 6.76
CA GLY A 176 12.06 -5.50 5.31
C GLY A 176 11.23 -4.30 4.83
N ASN A 177 10.82 -4.32 3.55
CA ASN A 177 10.27 -3.16 2.87
C ASN A 177 8.89 -2.75 3.42
N ARG A 178 8.86 -1.64 4.19
CA ARG A 178 7.64 -1.11 4.80
C ARG A 178 6.64 -0.61 3.76
N SER A 179 7.13 0.05 2.69
CA SER A 179 6.27 0.63 1.66
C SER A 179 5.49 -0.46 0.92
N LEU A 180 6.17 -1.48 0.41
CA LEU A 180 5.53 -2.62 -0.26
C LEU A 180 4.56 -3.36 0.66
N ARG A 181 4.96 -3.62 1.90
CA ARG A 181 4.08 -4.25 2.88
C ARG A 181 2.81 -3.45 3.12
N THR A 182 2.89 -2.13 3.26
CA THR A 182 1.73 -1.26 3.45
C THR A 182 0.80 -1.34 2.24
N LEU A 183 1.34 -1.20 1.04
CA LEU A 183 0.57 -1.24 -0.20
C LEU A 183 -0.16 -2.58 -0.38
N ILE A 184 0.52 -3.71 -0.20
CA ILE A 184 -0.10 -5.02 -0.39
C ILE A 184 -1.14 -5.34 0.69
N ILE A 185 -0.97 -4.85 1.93
CA ILE A 185 -1.99 -4.95 2.97
C ILE A 185 -3.23 -4.11 2.60
N HIS A 186 -3.06 -2.92 1.99
CA HIS A 186 -4.19 -2.14 1.49
C HIS A 186 -4.90 -2.85 0.33
N GLY A 187 -4.17 -3.45 -0.59
CA GLY A 187 -4.72 -4.29 -1.65
C GLY A 187 -5.51 -5.48 -1.09
N ALA A 188 -4.94 -6.20 -0.13
CA ALA A 188 -5.64 -7.29 0.54
C ALA A 188 -6.91 -6.81 1.26
N ARG A 189 -6.88 -5.64 1.90
CA ARG A 189 -8.05 -5.06 2.57
C ARG A 189 -9.16 -4.71 1.59
N SER A 190 -8.82 -4.24 0.37
CA SER A 190 -9.82 -3.95 -0.66
C SER A 190 -10.55 -5.23 -1.12
N VAL A 191 -9.84 -6.34 -1.28
CA VAL A 191 -10.44 -7.66 -1.58
C VAL A 191 -11.34 -8.12 -0.44
N MET A 192 -10.88 -8.00 0.81
CA MET A 192 -11.65 -8.43 1.99
C MET A 192 -13.00 -7.70 2.14
N ARG A 193 -13.10 -6.44 1.69
CA ARG A 193 -14.36 -5.69 1.71
C ARG A 193 -15.45 -6.27 0.79
N CYS A 194 -15.02 -6.94 -0.28
CA CYS A 194 -15.91 -7.52 -1.29
C CYS A 194 -16.07 -9.04 -1.14
N VAL A 195 -15.33 -9.69 -0.24
CA VAL A 195 -15.23 -11.15 -0.14
C VAL A 195 -16.56 -11.85 0.10
N LYS A 196 -17.48 -11.23 0.88
CA LYS A 196 -18.80 -11.78 1.19
C LYS A 196 -19.78 -11.79 0.00
N LYS A 197 -19.45 -11.04 -1.07
CA LYS A 197 -20.27 -10.92 -2.28
C LYS A 197 -19.77 -11.82 -3.41
N ARG A 198 -18.80 -12.69 -3.15
CA ARG A 198 -18.13 -13.53 -4.14
C ARG A 198 -18.10 -14.97 -3.69
N ASP A 199 -18.26 -15.89 -4.66
CA ASP A 199 -18.30 -17.34 -4.44
C ASP A 199 -17.13 -18.08 -5.09
N ASP A 200 -16.09 -17.33 -5.53
CA ASP A 200 -14.87 -17.95 -6.05
C ASP A 200 -14.06 -18.65 -4.94
N SER A 201 -13.20 -19.57 -5.34
CA SER A 201 -12.44 -20.42 -4.43
C SER A 201 -11.55 -19.64 -3.45
N LEU A 202 -11.02 -18.49 -3.86
CA LEU A 202 -10.24 -17.59 -2.99
C LEU A 202 -11.15 -16.94 -1.95
N SER A 203 -12.32 -16.46 -2.37
CA SER A 203 -13.29 -15.82 -1.49
C SER A 203 -13.84 -16.78 -0.46
N ILE A 204 -14.16 -18.03 -0.83
CA ILE A 204 -14.60 -19.09 0.10
C ILE A 204 -13.49 -19.38 1.14
N TRP A 205 -12.24 -19.50 0.71
CA TRP A 205 -11.12 -19.69 1.62
C TRP A 205 -10.98 -18.52 2.60
N LEU A 206 -11.10 -17.28 2.13
CA LEU A 206 -11.03 -16.07 2.96
C LEU A 206 -12.16 -16.00 3.98
N GLN A 207 -13.41 -16.30 3.58
CA GLN A 207 -14.56 -16.33 4.48
C GLN A 207 -14.36 -17.34 5.62
N ARG A 208 -13.91 -18.56 5.29
CA ARG A 208 -13.57 -19.60 6.29
C ARG A 208 -12.46 -19.16 7.23
N LEU A 209 -11.44 -18.47 6.71
CA LEU A 209 -10.33 -17.98 7.52
C LEU A 209 -10.76 -16.82 8.41
N GLU A 210 -11.58 -15.90 7.88
CA GLU A 210 -12.14 -14.76 8.64
C GLU A 210 -12.97 -15.25 9.83
N ALA A 211 -13.83 -16.25 9.63
CA ALA A 211 -14.62 -16.85 10.70
C ALA A 211 -13.77 -17.42 11.84
N ARG A 212 -12.58 -17.98 11.53
CA ARG A 212 -11.68 -18.58 12.53
C ARG A 212 -10.71 -17.60 13.19
N ARG A 213 -10.22 -16.59 12.45
CA ARG A 213 -9.08 -15.76 12.84
C ARG A 213 -9.40 -14.27 12.90
N GLY A 214 -10.56 -13.86 12.42
CA GLY A 214 -11.02 -12.48 12.34
C GLY A 214 -10.41 -11.71 11.16
N PHE A 215 -11.00 -10.57 10.86
CA PHE A 215 -10.72 -9.74 9.68
C PHE A 215 -9.24 -9.34 9.54
N LEU A 216 -8.61 -8.82 10.60
CA LEU A 216 -7.24 -8.30 10.51
C LEU A 216 -6.20 -9.40 10.22
N LYS A 217 -6.32 -10.55 10.88
CA LYS A 217 -5.40 -11.68 10.65
C LYS A 217 -5.58 -12.27 9.25
N THR A 218 -6.83 -12.36 8.79
CA THR A 218 -7.16 -12.83 7.43
C THR A 218 -6.62 -11.86 6.38
N THR A 219 -6.72 -10.55 6.59
CA THR A 219 -6.14 -9.54 5.68
C THR A 219 -4.62 -9.72 5.54
N VAL A 220 -3.90 -9.95 6.63
CA VAL A 220 -2.45 -10.18 6.58
C VAL A 220 -2.12 -11.51 5.90
N ALA A 221 -2.89 -12.57 6.15
CA ALA A 221 -2.72 -13.85 5.47
C ALA A 221 -2.96 -13.73 3.95
N LEU A 222 -3.96 -12.94 3.55
CA LEU A 222 -4.19 -12.62 2.14
C LEU A 222 -3.02 -11.81 1.56
N ALA A 223 -2.52 -10.79 2.26
CA ALA A 223 -1.36 -10.02 1.80
C ALA A 223 -0.14 -10.91 1.56
N ASN A 224 0.14 -11.85 2.47
CA ASN A 224 1.18 -12.87 2.27
C ASN A 224 0.91 -13.71 1.00
N LYS A 225 -0.32 -14.20 0.82
CA LYS A 225 -0.70 -15.00 -0.35
C LYS A 225 -0.60 -14.19 -1.65
N LEU A 226 -1.04 -12.93 -1.66
CA LEU A 226 -0.92 -12.03 -2.83
C LEU A 226 0.54 -11.80 -3.21
N THR A 227 1.44 -11.59 -2.25
CA THR A 227 2.88 -11.45 -2.53
C THR A 227 3.45 -12.70 -3.20
N ARG A 228 3.03 -13.89 -2.77
CA ARG A 228 3.45 -15.16 -3.39
C ARG A 228 2.88 -15.32 -4.80
N ILE A 229 1.64 -14.88 -5.02
CA ILE A 229 1.01 -14.86 -6.35
C ILE A 229 1.75 -13.88 -7.27
N ILE A 230 2.07 -12.67 -6.80
CA ILE A 230 2.84 -11.67 -7.55
C ILE A 230 4.18 -12.27 -7.99
N TRP A 231 4.91 -12.91 -7.08
CA TRP A 231 6.17 -13.58 -7.42
C TRP A 231 5.97 -14.60 -8.55
N ARG A 232 4.94 -15.44 -8.45
CA ARG A 232 4.66 -16.47 -9.47
C ARG A 232 4.29 -15.88 -10.82
N VAL A 233 3.40 -14.87 -10.83
CA VAL A 233 2.99 -14.16 -12.05
C VAL A 233 4.19 -13.52 -12.74
N LEU A 234 5.07 -12.87 -11.98
CA LEU A 234 6.28 -12.24 -12.53
C LEU A 234 7.31 -13.27 -13.02
N THR A 235 7.46 -14.39 -12.33
CA THR A 235 8.42 -15.47 -12.72
C THR A 235 7.95 -16.20 -13.97
N ASP A 236 6.65 -16.53 -14.04
CA ASP A 236 6.09 -17.27 -15.18
C ASP A 236 5.75 -16.38 -16.39
N GLY A 237 5.64 -15.06 -16.21
CA GLY A 237 5.25 -14.11 -17.26
C GLY A 237 3.84 -14.33 -17.79
N ILE A 238 2.89 -14.76 -16.93
CA ILE A 238 1.50 -15.10 -17.30
C ILE A 238 0.50 -14.36 -16.44
N ASP A 239 -0.73 -14.25 -16.95
CA ASP A 239 -1.86 -13.69 -16.19
C ASP A 239 -2.23 -14.54 -14.98
N PHE A 240 -2.83 -13.87 -14.01
CA PHE A 240 -3.36 -14.52 -12.82
C PHE A 240 -4.44 -15.55 -13.16
N ASN A 241 -4.34 -16.73 -12.56
CA ASN A 241 -5.35 -17.79 -12.67
C ASN A 241 -5.93 -18.12 -11.29
N MET A 242 -7.24 -17.89 -11.13
CA MET A 242 -7.95 -18.11 -9.87
C MET A 242 -7.90 -19.57 -9.39
N GLN A 243 -7.98 -20.54 -10.30
CA GLN A 243 -7.96 -21.96 -9.96
C GLN A 243 -6.62 -22.39 -9.36
N LYS A 244 -5.51 -21.88 -9.90
CA LYS A 244 -4.16 -22.14 -9.41
C LYS A 244 -3.86 -21.42 -8.08
N ALA A 245 -4.52 -20.30 -7.81
CA ALA A 245 -4.24 -19.49 -6.63
C ALA A 245 -4.55 -20.19 -5.30
N VAL A 246 -5.50 -21.12 -5.26
CA VAL A 246 -5.91 -21.84 -4.03
C VAL A 246 -5.02 -23.05 -3.75
N THR A 247 -4.48 -23.69 -4.78
CA THR A 247 -3.60 -24.86 -4.65
C THR A 247 -2.16 -24.52 -4.27
N MET A 248 -1.78 -23.23 -4.29
CA MET A 248 -0.47 -22.77 -3.83
C MET A 248 -0.39 -22.78 -2.30
N ASN A 249 -0.01 -23.91 -1.71
CA ASN A 249 0.35 -24.06 -0.30
C ASN A 249 1.79 -23.68 -0.03
#